data_c190546721317a73e19be785bd87bd74
#
_entry.id   c190546721317a73e19be785bd87bd74
#
_cell.length_a   1.000
_cell.length_b   1.000
_cell.length_c   1.000
_cell.angle_alpha   90.00
_cell.angle_beta   90.00
_cell.angle_gamma   90.00
#
_symmetry.space_group_name_H-M   'P 1'
#
loop_
_entity.id
_entity.type
_entity.pdbx_description
1 polymer ?
#
loop_
_entity_poly.entity_id
_entity_poly.type
_entity_poly.pdbx_seq_one_letter_code
_entity_poly.pdbx_strand_id
1 'polypeptide(L)'
;SGTLALSKVLKGNATDSEKEFTFRVKLENAQFDKATQRDAYDVVIREANKADVQTTVARDANGEYVLTLKGGQTATLLDVLYGTTATVAEDDYTAEGYEAVSTQTAAVNSQTPDAAAAFTNERNVGVLSVTKNAVGNAVKFEKNGRAVFSFSATLTYADWIDLTQTNNLPTVDGKTPKNMTVDAKNHTV
;
A
#
# COMPACT_ATOMS: atom_id res chain seq x y z
N SER A 1 8.30 23.98 -20.06
CA SER A 1 8.23 22.75 -19.28
C SER A 1 7.82 23.04 -17.85
N GLY A 2 7.34 22.05 -17.20
CA GLY A 2 6.95 22.08 -15.78
C GLY A 2 7.37 20.81 -15.07
N THR A 3 6.69 20.48 -13.97
CA THR A 3 6.96 19.29 -13.17
C THR A 3 5.71 18.43 -12.96
N LEU A 4 5.92 17.16 -12.66
CA LEU A 4 4.87 16.25 -12.22
C LEU A 4 5.28 15.62 -10.89
N ALA A 5 4.56 15.93 -9.82
CA ALA A 5 4.80 15.37 -8.51
C ALA A 5 3.82 14.22 -8.20
N LEU A 6 4.36 13.11 -7.72
CA LEU A 6 3.61 11.96 -7.20
C LEU A 6 3.86 11.86 -5.69
N SER A 7 2.83 11.93 -4.89
CA SER A 7 2.96 11.78 -3.43
C SER A 7 2.27 10.52 -2.91
N LYS A 8 2.88 9.91 -1.90
CA LYS A 8 2.40 8.70 -1.25
C LYS A 8 2.14 8.93 0.22
N VAL A 9 0.92 8.63 0.65
CA VAL A 9 0.49 8.71 2.05
C VAL A 9 -0.04 7.35 2.51
N LEU A 10 0.28 6.96 3.73
CA LEU A 10 -0.27 5.80 4.40
C LEU A 10 -1.21 6.24 5.51
N LYS A 11 -2.36 5.55 5.63
CA LYS A 11 -3.34 5.71 6.69
C LYS A 11 -3.70 4.35 7.30
N GLY A 12 -4.27 4.40 8.51
CA GLY A 12 -4.72 3.22 9.24
C GLY A 12 -3.73 2.74 10.29
N ASN A 13 -4.13 1.70 11.02
CA ASN A 13 -3.39 1.19 12.18
C ASN A 13 -2.46 0.01 11.88
N ALA A 14 -2.41 -0.45 10.62
CA ALA A 14 -1.68 -1.65 10.21
C ALA A 14 -0.84 -1.44 8.95
N THR A 15 -0.32 -0.23 8.76
CA THR A 15 0.54 0.11 7.63
C THR A 15 2.00 -0.27 7.90
N ASP A 16 2.73 -0.53 6.83
CA ASP A 16 4.18 -0.75 6.83
C ASP A 16 4.88 0.47 6.20
N SER A 17 5.60 1.23 7.01
CA SER A 17 6.33 2.44 6.56
C SER A 17 7.49 2.13 5.63
N GLU A 18 8.00 0.89 5.61
CA GLU A 18 9.09 0.46 4.75
C GLU A 18 8.61 -0.18 3.43
N LYS A 19 7.31 -0.43 3.31
CA LYS A 19 6.74 -0.98 2.08
C LYS A 19 6.89 0.00 0.92
N GLU A 20 7.37 -0.52 -0.20
CA GLU A 20 7.43 0.17 -1.48
C GLU A 20 6.14 -0.09 -2.29
N PHE A 21 5.59 0.98 -2.83
CA PHE A 21 4.43 0.97 -3.71
C PHE A 21 4.87 1.37 -5.12
N THR A 22 4.50 0.58 -6.11
CA THR A 22 4.88 0.78 -7.49
C THR A 22 3.85 1.63 -8.22
N PHE A 23 4.35 2.65 -8.93
CA PHE A 23 3.55 3.56 -9.76
C PHE A 23 3.97 3.44 -11.21
N ARG A 24 2.98 3.43 -12.10
CA ARG A 24 3.15 3.43 -13.55
C ARG A 24 2.64 4.75 -14.10
N VAL A 25 3.54 5.49 -14.72
CA VAL A 25 3.24 6.83 -15.26
C VAL A 25 3.24 6.76 -16.77
N LYS A 26 2.11 7.02 -17.37
CA LYS A 26 1.97 7.20 -18.81
C LYS A 26 1.84 8.67 -19.12
N LEU A 27 2.70 9.18 -20.00
CA LEU A 27 2.71 10.57 -20.43
C LEU A 27 2.25 10.67 -21.87
N GLU A 28 1.25 11.48 -22.14
CA GLU A 28 0.69 11.73 -23.46
C GLU A 28 0.72 13.22 -23.80
N ASN A 29 1.20 13.55 -25.01
CA ASN A 29 1.22 14.91 -25.52
C ASN A 29 1.11 14.83 -27.03
N ALA A 30 0.28 15.69 -27.64
CA ALA A 30 0.09 15.73 -29.09
C ALA A 30 1.37 16.07 -29.86
N GLN A 31 2.37 16.66 -29.18
CA GLN A 31 3.68 17.00 -29.75
C GLN A 31 4.72 15.90 -29.57
N PHE A 32 4.38 14.78 -28.94
CA PHE A 32 5.33 13.69 -28.75
C PHE A 32 5.59 12.96 -30.08
N ASP A 33 6.86 12.93 -30.41
CA ASP A 33 7.46 12.10 -31.46
C ASP A 33 8.76 11.50 -30.89
N LYS A 34 9.56 10.87 -31.74
CA LYS A 34 10.85 10.26 -31.33
C LYS A 34 11.85 11.27 -30.73
N ALA A 35 11.68 12.57 -31.02
CA ALA A 35 12.60 13.61 -30.56
C ALA A 35 12.12 14.29 -29.27
N THR A 36 10.80 14.37 -29.06
CA THR A 36 10.20 15.11 -27.94
C THR A 36 9.75 14.22 -26.79
N GLN A 37 9.42 12.97 -27.04
CA GLN A 37 9.17 12.01 -25.98
C GLN A 37 10.50 11.51 -25.41
N ARG A 38 10.76 11.82 -24.15
CA ARG A 38 12.03 11.48 -23.51
C ARG A 38 12.13 9.99 -23.21
N ASP A 39 13.32 9.44 -23.37
CA ASP A 39 13.63 8.07 -22.94
C ASP A 39 13.75 7.95 -21.40
N ALA A 40 14.10 9.05 -20.74
CA ALA A 40 14.16 9.11 -19.28
C ALA A 40 13.86 10.52 -18.76
N TYR A 41 13.35 10.62 -17.54
CA TYR A 41 13.17 11.85 -16.79
C TYR A 41 14.06 11.85 -15.55
N ASP A 42 14.63 13.02 -15.23
CA ASP A 42 15.23 13.26 -13.93
C ASP A 42 14.14 13.36 -12.88
N VAL A 43 14.36 12.73 -11.75
CA VAL A 43 13.41 12.64 -10.64
C VAL A 43 14.09 13.04 -9.34
N VAL A 44 13.39 13.87 -8.57
CA VAL A 44 13.77 14.21 -7.19
C VAL A 44 12.81 13.55 -6.24
N ILE A 45 13.31 12.69 -5.36
CA ILE A 45 12.51 12.07 -4.29
C ILE A 45 12.75 12.83 -3.00
N ARG A 46 11.67 13.32 -2.38
CA ARG A 46 11.66 14.04 -1.12
C ARG A 46 10.93 13.25 -0.05
N GLU A 47 11.46 13.34 1.16
CA GLU A 47 10.87 12.79 2.37
C GLU A 47 11.18 13.73 3.53
N ALA A 48 10.21 13.95 4.44
CA ALA A 48 10.40 14.83 5.59
C ALA A 48 11.63 14.44 6.42
N ASN A 49 12.42 15.44 6.81
CA ASN A 49 13.63 15.28 7.62
C ASN A 49 14.76 14.43 7.00
N LYS A 50 14.73 14.22 5.69
CA LYS A 50 15.78 13.53 4.92
C LYS A 50 16.28 14.40 3.79
N ALA A 51 17.51 14.18 3.35
CA ALA A 51 18.07 14.82 2.17
C ALA A 51 17.33 14.37 0.91
N ASP A 52 17.15 15.27 -0.05
CA ASP A 52 16.60 14.96 -1.35
C ASP A 52 17.46 13.93 -2.08
N VAL A 53 16.83 12.97 -2.72
CA VAL A 53 17.48 11.95 -3.55
C VAL A 53 17.21 12.28 -5.01
N GLN A 54 18.26 12.46 -5.79
CA GLN A 54 18.17 12.63 -7.23
C GLN A 54 18.39 11.29 -7.92
N THR A 55 17.52 10.97 -8.87
CA THR A 55 17.57 9.74 -9.67
C THR A 55 16.99 9.99 -11.06
N THR A 56 16.93 8.95 -11.87
CA THR A 56 16.27 8.98 -13.18
C THR A 56 15.29 7.84 -13.28
N VAL A 57 14.22 8.03 -14.05
CA VAL A 57 13.29 6.97 -14.44
C VAL A 57 13.27 6.86 -15.96
N ALA A 58 13.60 5.68 -16.47
CA ALA A 58 13.58 5.40 -17.90
C ALA A 58 12.20 4.90 -18.33
N ARG A 59 11.85 5.20 -19.59
CA ARG A 59 10.66 4.66 -20.24
C ARG A 59 10.86 3.17 -20.53
N ASP A 60 9.92 2.35 -20.12
CA ASP A 60 9.94 0.92 -20.38
C ASP A 60 9.41 0.54 -21.78
N ALA A 61 9.38 -0.77 -22.07
CA ALA A 61 8.89 -1.29 -23.34
C ALA A 61 7.39 -1.03 -23.58
N ASN A 62 6.62 -0.75 -22.51
CA ASN A 62 5.19 -0.42 -22.58
C ASN A 62 4.94 1.09 -22.75
N GLY A 63 6.01 1.90 -22.81
CA GLY A 63 5.92 3.34 -22.90
C GLY A 63 5.64 4.03 -21.57
N GLU A 64 5.81 3.35 -20.43
CA GLU A 64 5.56 3.81 -19.09
C GLU A 64 6.85 4.14 -18.34
N TYR A 65 6.77 5.07 -17.41
CA TYR A 65 7.83 5.37 -16.46
C TYR A 65 7.42 4.77 -15.12
N VAL A 66 8.19 3.78 -14.66
CA VAL A 66 7.86 3.00 -13.45
C VAL A 66 8.78 3.41 -12.31
N LEU A 67 8.18 3.78 -11.17
CA LEU A 67 8.90 4.17 -9.97
C LEU A 67 8.23 3.63 -8.73
N THR A 68 8.98 3.57 -7.62
CA THR A 68 8.48 3.13 -6.32
C THR A 68 8.58 4.25 -5.29
N LEU A 69 7.58 4.33 -4.41
CA LEU A 69 7.57 5.25 -3.26
C LEU A 69 7.15 4.50 -1.99
N LYS A 70 7.77 4.87 -0.88
CA LYS A 70 7.30 4.55 0.47
C LYS A 70 6.34 5.62 0.96
N GLY A 71 5.58 5.30 2.01
CA GLY A 71 4.73 6.30 2.67
C GLY A 71 5.53 7.52 3.11
N GLY A 72 5.00 8.72 2.87
CA GLY A 72 5.64 9.99 3.18
C GLY A 72 6.62 10.50 2.12
N GLN A 73 6.83 9.76 1.04
CA GLN A 73 7.69 10.20 -0.06
C GLN A 73 6.90 10.90 -1.17
N THR A 74 7.57 11.83 -1.84
CA THR A 74 7.10 12.49 -3.07
C THR A 74 8.20 12.39 -4.13
N ALA A 75 7.85 11.87 -5.31
CA ALA A 75 8.72 11.89 -6.49
C ALA A 75 8.28 13.00 -7.43
N THR A 76 9.19 13.83 -7.87
CA THR A 76 8.94 14.92 -8.82
C THR A 76 9.72 14.68 -10.10
N LEU A 77 9.02 14.42 -11.20
CA LEU A 77 9.58 14.37 -12.54
C LEU A 77 9.84 15.82 -13.01
N LEU A 78 11.05 16.09 -13.48
CA LEU A 78 11.47 17.41 -13.91
C LEU A 78 11.33 17.58 -15.43
N ASP A 79 11.19 18.82 -15.87
CA ASP A 79 11.16 19.21 -17.29
C ASP A 79 10.10 18.51 -18.13
N VAL A 80 8.91 18.25 -17.55
CA VAL A 80 7.77 17.71 -18.30
C VAL A 80 7.24 18.78 -19.26
N LEU A 81 7.11 18.45 -20.54
CA LEU A 81 6.68 19.39 -21.57
C LEU A 81 5.25 19.87 -21.32
N TYR A 82 5.00 21.17 -21.53
CA TYR A 82 3.64 21.71 -21.45
C TYR A 82 2.72 21.08 -22.51
N GLY A 83 1.47 20.85 -22.15
CA GLY A 83 0.50 20.10 -22.96
C GLY A 83 0.52 18.60 -22.68
N THR A 84 1.35 18.14 -21.73
CA THR A 84 1.37 16.74 -21.31
C THR A 84 0.25 16.43 -20.33
N THR A 85 -0.46 15.35 -20.61
CA THR A 85 -1.37 14.71 -19.65
C THR A 85 -0.69 13.45 -19.12
N ALA A 86 -0.58 13.35 -17.81
CA ALA A 86 -0.10 12.17 -17.12
C ALA A 86 -1.27 11.32 -16.64
N THR A 87 -1.21 10.03 -16.86
CA THR A 87 -2.05 9.03 -16.22
C THR A 87 -1.15 8.23 -15.28
N VAL A 88 -1.47 8.23 -13.99
CA VAL A 88 -0.68 7.58 -12.96
C VAL A 88 -1.51 6.50 -12.29
N ALA A 89 -1.06 5.26 -12.39
CA ALA A 89 -1.66 4.10 -11.75
C ALA A 89 -0.72 3.52 -10.70
N GLU A 90 -1.26 3.21 -9.53
CA GLU A 90 -0.57 2.39 -8.54
C GLU A 90 -0.90 0.92 -8.79
N ASP A 91 0.05 0.02 -8.61
CA ASP A 91 -0.21 -1.42 -8.63
C ASP A 91 -1.20 -1.80 -7.53
N ASP A 92 -1.94 -2.89 -7.72
CA ASP A 92 -2.98 -3.33 -6.79
C ASP A 92 -2.39 -4.01 -5.55
N TYR A 93 -2.67 -3.46 -4.36
CA TYR A 93 -2.26 -4.00 -3.06
C TYR A 93 -3.44 -4.46 -2.20
N THR A 94 -4.62 -4.65 -2.78
CA THR A 94 -5.80 -5.09 -2.05
C THR A 94 -5.64 -6.50 -1.47
N ALA A 95 -4.91 -7.39 -2.13
CA ALA A 95 -4.60 -8.72 -1.63
C ALA A 95 -3.79 -8.70 -0.31
N GLU A 96 -3.06 -7.63 -0.04
CA GLU A 96 -2.29 -7.42 1.19
C GLU A 96 -3.12 -6.69 2.29
N GLY A 97 -4.39 -6.43 2.03
CA GLY A 97 -5.31 -5.79 2.98
C GLY A 97 -5.38 -4.27 2.90
N TYR A 98 -4.76 -3.66 1.89
CA TYR A 98 -4.94 -2.24 1.62
C TYR A 98 -6.25 -1.97 0.87
N GLU A 99 -6.86 -0.83 1.12
CA GLU A 99 -8.00 -0.39 0.32
C GLU A 99 -7.58 -0.08 -1.12
N ALA A 100 -8.52 -0.27 -2.06
CA ALA A 100 -8.28 0.02 -3.47
C ALA A 100 -8.03 1.51 -3.70
N VAL A 101 -7.09 1.82 -4.60
CA VAL A 101 -6.71 3.18 -4.98
C VAL A 101 -6.99 3.42 -6.45
N SER A 102 -7.64 4.53 -6.76
CA SER A 102 -7.98 4.89 -8.13
C SER A 102 -6.77 5.46 -8.90
N THR A 103 -6.71 5.17 -10.20
CA THR A 103 -5.84 5.85 -11.15
C THR A 103 -6.11 7.36 -11.13
N GLN A 104 -5.05 8.16 -11.21
CA GLN A 104 -5.11 9.63 -11.20
C GLN A 104 -4.62 10.19 -12.54
N THR A 105 -5.18 11.33 -12.91
CA THR A 105 -4.71 12.10 -14.06
C THR A 105 -4.25 13.49 -13.62
N ALA A 106 -3.21 14.00 -14.26
CA ALA A 106 -2.68 15.34 -14.02
C ALA A 106 -2.22 15.96 -15.34
N ALA A 107 -2.46 17.25 -15.52
CA ALA A 107 -2.07 17.97 -16.75
C ALA A 107 -1.00 19.02 -16.42
N VAL A 108 0.12 18.93 -17.13
CA VAL A 108 1.22 19.92 -17.04
C VAL A 108 1.05 20.94 -18.14
N ASN A 109 0.77 22.16 -17.80
CA ASN A 109 0.56 23.25 -18.75
C ASN A 109 0.96 24.60 -18.13
N SER A 110 0.78 25.69 -18.86
CA SER A 110 1.17 27.03 -18.38
C SER A 110 0.36 27.54 -17.20
N GLN A 111 -0.86 27.04 -16.98
CA GLN A 111 -1.70 27.36 -15.82
C GLN A 111 -1.44 26.45 -14.62
N THR A 112 -0.98 25.23 -14.88
CA THR A 112 -0.60 24.22 -13.89
C THR A 112 0.81 23.69 -14.19
N PRO A 113 1.84 24.54 -14.05
CA PRO A 113 3.22 24.14 -14.37
C PRO A 113 3.75 23.04 -13.44
N ASP A 114 3.25 23.01 -12.20
CA ASP A 114 3.60 22.04 -11.16
C ASP A 114 2.38 21.15 -10.90
N ALA A 115 2.16 20.18 -11.79
CA ALA A 115 1.05 19.23 -11.68
C ALA A 115 1.34 18.18 -10.60
N ALA A 116 0.29 17.65 -9.98
CA ALA A 116 0.42 16.67 -8.90
C ALA A 116 -0.62 15.57 -8.98
N ALA A 117 -0.21 14.37 -8.58
CA ALA A 117 -1.07 13.22 -8.32
C ALA A 117 -0.77 12.68 -6.91
N ALA A 118 -1.81 12.56 -6.08
CA ALA A 118 -1.68 12.13 -4.69
C ALA A 118 -2.36 10.78 -4.48
N PHE A 119 -1.68 9.87 -3.79
CA PHE A 119 -2.15 8.51 -3.51
C PHE A 119 -2.12 8.24 -2.02
N THR A 120 -3.24 7.72 -1.51
CA THR A 120 -3.35 7.30 -0.12
C THR A 120 -3.73 5.83 -0.08
N ASN A 121 -2.91 5.00 0.60
CA ASN A 121 -3.27 3.62 0.90
C ASN A 121 -3.62 3.50 2.37
N GLU A 122 -4.75 2.89 2.65
CA GLU A 122 -5.25 2.66 4.00
C GLU A 122 -5.29 1.16 4.29
N ARG A 123 -4.78 0.78 5.47
CA ARG A 123 -4.86 -0.58 5.98
C ARG A 123 -5.16 -0.57 7.45
N ASN A 124 -6.27 -1.24 7.80
CA ASN A 124 -6.71 -1.39 9.18
C ASN A 124 -6.86 -2.86 9.55
N VAL A 125 -6.58 -3.16 10.80
CA VAL A 125 -6.86 -4.46 11.42
C VAL A 125 -7.71 -4.25 12.67
N GLY A 126 -8.58 -5.22 12.92
CA GLY A 126 -9.39 -5.29 14.12
C GLY A 126 -8.79 -6.20 15.20
N VAL A 127 -9.40 -6.20 16.35
CA VAL A 127 -9.07 -7.08 17.48
C VAL A 127 -10.32 -7.86 17.90
N LEU A 128 -10.17 -9.18 18.03
CA LEU A 128 -11.17 -10.04 18.65
C LEU A 128 -10.73 -10.36 20.07
N SER A 129 -11.57 -10.02 21.06
CA SER A 129 -11.33 -10.37 22.46
C SER A 129 -12.34 -11.41 22.92
N VAL A 130 -11.86 -12.44 23.60
CA VAL A 130 -12.67 -13.49 24.21
C VAL A 130 -12.44 -13.44 25.73
N THR A 131 -13.54 -13.27 26.49
CA THR A 131 -13.50 -13.25 27.95
C THR A 131 -14.28 -14.45 28.50
N LYS A 132 -13.69 -15.16 29.46
CA LYS A 132 -14.33 -16.28 30.17
C LYS A 132 -14.51 -15.93 31.64
N ASN A 133 -15.77 -16.00 32.11
CA ASN A 133 -16.11 -15.95 33.51
C ASN A 133 -16.55 -17.33 33.96
N ALA A 134 -15.97 -17.82 35.07
CA ALA A 134 -16.41 -19.03 35.73
C ALA A 134 -17.09 -18.66 37.03
N VAL A 135 -18.35 -19.11 37.22
CA VAL A 135 -19.16 -18.84 38.42
C VAL A 135 -19.63 -20.16 39.06
N GLY A 136 -19.92 -20.08 40.34
CA GLY A 136 -20.38 -21.22 41.13
C GLY A 136 -19.28 -21.82 42.02
N ASN A 137 -19.71 -22.64 42.97
CA ASN A 137 -18.83 -23.24 43.98
C ASN A 137 -18.28 -24.63 43.58
N ALA A 138 -18.64 -25.15 42.40
CA ALA A 138 -18.19 -26.44 41.86
C ALA A 138 -17.15 -26.31 40.75
N VAL A 139 -16.53 -25.14 40.61
CA VAL A 139 -15.46 -24.92 39.60
C VAL A 139 -14.23 -25.71 40.02
N LYS A 140 -13.81 -26.65 39.18
CA LYS A 140 -12.56 -27.39 39.33
C LYS A 140 -11.41 -26.62 38.71
N PHE A 141 -10.30 -26.53 39.44
CA PHE A 141 -9.10 -25.88 38.97
C PHE A 141 -8.01 -26.90 38.70
N GLU A 142 -7.35 -26.76 37.55
CA GLU A 142 -6.12 -27.46 37.24
C GLU A 142 -4.93 -26.77 37.92
N LYS A 143 -3.72 -27.02 37.50
CA LYS A 143 -2.49 -26.49 38.08
C LYS A 143 -2.62 -25.03 38.54
N ASN A 144 -2.11 -24.72 39.69
CA ASN A 144 -2.06 -23.38 40.31
C ASN A 144 -3.44 -22.72 40.61
N GLY A 145 -4.48 -23.54 40.85
CA GLY A 145 -5.79 -23.02 41.18
C GLY A 145 -6.53 -22.31 40.05
N ARG A 146 -6.21 -22.64 38.79
CA ARG A 146 -6.88 -22.08 37.62
C ARG A 146 -7.54 -23.16 36.79
N ALA A 147 -8.80 -22.95 36.43
CA ALA A 147 -9.49 -23.76 35.43
C ALA A 147 -9.03 -23.36 34.03
N VAL A 148 -8.84 -24.36 33.15
CA VAL A 148 -8.49 -24.13 31.76
C VAL A 148 -9.67 -24.46 30.89
N PHE A 149 -10.04 -23.54 30.01
CA PHE A 149 -11.12 -23.69 29.05
C PHE A 149 -10.55 -23.49 27.64
N SER A 150 -10.88 -24.41 26.74
CA SER A 150 -10.47 -24.31 25.34
C SER A 150 -11.54 -23.61 24.51
N PHE A 151 -11.10 -22.72 23.64
CA PHE A 151 -11.94 -22.02 22.68
C PHE A 151 -11.41 -22.24 21.26
N SER A 152 -12.33 -22.27 20.31
CA SER A 152 -12.01 -22.17 18.89
C SER A 152 -12.74 -20.95 18.31
N ALA A 153 -12.09 -20.28 17.40
CA ALA A 153 -12.69 -19.20 16.64
C ALA A 153 -12.40 -19.43 15.14
N THR A 154 -13.38 -19.13 14.31
CA THR A 154 -13.21 -19.11 12.86
C THR A 154 -13.39 -17.68 12.39
N LEU A 155 -12.38 -17.15 11.70
CA LEU A 155 -12.40 -15.83 11.09
C LEU A 155 -12.62 -15.98 9.58
N THR A 156 -13.60 -15.28 9.04
CA THR A 156 -13.85 -15.23 7.61
C THR A 156 -13.35 -13.89 7.07
N TYR A 157 -12.52 -13.95 6.05
CA TYR A 157 -11.91 -12.80 5.41
C TYR A 157 -12.65 -12.46 4.12
N ALA A 158 -12.52 -11.22 3.67
CA ALA A 158 -12.99 -10.81 2.36
C ALA A 158 -12.23 -11.54 1.24
N ASP A 159 -12.90 -11.79 0.12
CA ASP A 159 -12.37 -12.62 -0.97
C ASP A 159 -11.08 -12.08 -1.60
N TRP A 160 -10.84 -10.77 -1.52
CA TRP A 160 -9.63 -10.13 -2.06
C TRP A 160 -8.41 -10.19 -1.13
N ILE A 161 -8.57 -10.66 0.12
CA ILE A 161 -7.44 -10.81 1.06
C ILE A 161 -6.69 -12.10 0.75
N ASP A 162 -5.41 -11.98 0.49
CA ASP A 162 -4.53 -13.13 0.27
C ASP A 162 -4.06 -13.73 1.60
N LEU A 163 -4.62 -14.87 1.97
CA LEU A 163 -4.27 -15.58 3.22
C LEU A 163 -2.94 -16.34 3.13
N THR A 164 -2.25 -16.32 2.00
CA THR A 164 -0.86 -16.81 1.92
C THR A 164 0.13 -15.79 2.47
N GLN A 165 -0.28 -14.53 2.59
CA GLN A 165 0.51 -13.45 3.19
C GLN A 165 0.41 -13.51 4.72
N THR A 166 1.53 -13.76 5.39
CA THR A 166 1.57 -13.90 6.86
C THR A 166 1.07 -12.68 7.60
N ASN A 167 1.27 -11.48 7.03
CA ASN A 167 0.79 -10.22 7.62
C ASN A 167 -0.75 -10.09 7.63
N ASN A 168 -1.47 -10.91 6.86
CA ASN A 168 -2.93 -10.95 6.85
C ASN A 168 -3.49 -11.95 7.87
N LEU A 169 -2.65 -12.81 8.44
CA LEU A 169 -3.09 -13.83 9.39
C LEU A 169 -3.21 -13.27 10.82
N PRO A 170 -4.13 -13.82 11.63
CA PRO A 170 -4.30 -13.38 13.01
C PRO A 170 -3.11 -13.79 13.88
N THR A 171 -2.84 -13.00 14.90
CA THR A 171 -1.85 -13.31 15.93
C THR A 171 -2.49 -13.29 17.32
N VAL A 172 -1.90 -14.05 18.24
CA VAL A 172 -2.21 -13.97 19.68
C VAL A 172 -0.96 -13.49 20.40
N ASP A 173 -1.04 -12.35 21.08
CA ASP A 173 0.11 -11.69 21.72
C ASP A 173 1.30 -11.50 20.74
N GLY A 174 1.00 -11.11 19.50
CA GLY A 174 1.99 -10.88 18.44
C GLY A 174 2.64 -12.15 17.87
N LYS A 175 2.15 -13.34 18.22
CA LYS A 175 2.69 -14.63 17.77
C LYS A 175 1.67 -15.41 16.97
N THR A 176 2.15 -16.21 16.02
CA THR A 176 1.31 -17.16 15.28
C THR A 176 0.70 -18.17 16.24
N PRO A 177 -0.63 -18.38 16.25
CA PRO A 177 -1.30 -19.39 17.07
C PRO A 177 -0.79 -20.80 16.73
N LYS A 178 -0.60 -21.65 17.76
CA LYS A 178 -0.04 -23.00 17.59
C LYS A 178 -0.92 -23.94 16.76
N ASN A 179 -2.24 -23.76 16.82
CA ASN A 179 -3.24 -24.64 16.19
C ASN A 179 -4.04 -23.88 15.13
N MET A 180 -3.40 -22.97 14.41
CA MET A 180 -4.04 -22.22 13.35
C MET A 180 -4.12 -23.08 12.07
N THR A 181 -5.29 -23.12 11.46
CA THR A 181 -5.51 -23.72 10.14
C THR A 181 -5.97 -22.65 9.18
N VAL A 182 -5.30 -22.53 8.04
CA VAL A 182 -5.66 -21.59 6.99
C VAL A 182 -6.35 -22.34 5.86
N ASP A 183 -7.57 -21.94 5.52
CA ASP A 183 -8.29 -22.41 4.34
C ASP A 183 -8.39 -21.24 3.33
N ALA A 184 -7.40 -21.15 2.46
CA ALA A 184 -7.33 -20.09 1.47
C ALA A 184 -8.48 -20.14 0.44
N LYS A 185 -9.05 -21.34 0.19
CA LYS A 185 -10.17 -21.52 -0.76
C LYS A 185 -11.47 -20.93 -0.22
N ASN A 186 -11.72 -21.09 1.07
CA ASN A 186 -12.92 -20.58 1.74
C ASN A 186 -12.68 -19.26 2.48
N HIS A 187 -11.50 -18.67 2.34
CA HIS A 187 -11.09 -17.42 3.00
C HIS A 187 -11.29 -17.43 4.51
N THR A 188 -10.94 -18.55 5.18
CA THR A 188 -11.08 -18.73 6.63
C THR A 188 -9.76 -19.12 7.30
N VAL A 189 -9.66 -18.73 8.55
CA VAL A 189 -8.58 -19.09 9.47
C VAL A 189 -9.16 -19.59 10.79
#